data_f895ab4da6bccddef1b69f2c0abc2bbe
#
_entry.id   f895ab4da6bccddef1b69f2c0abc2bbe
#
_cell.length_a   1.000
_cell.length_b   1.000
_cell.length_c   1.000
_cell.angle_alpha   90.00
_cell.angle_beta   90.00
_cell.angle_gamma   90.00
#
_symmetry.space_group_name_H-M   'P 1'
#
loop_
_entity.id
_entity.type
_entity.pdbx_description
1 polymer ?
#
loop_
_entity_poly.entity_id
_entity_poly.type
_entity_poly.pdbx_seq_one_letter_code
_entity_poly.pdbx_strand_id
1 'polypeptide(L)'
;MENVYICNVYKKQENMDKDLNFSIVPHGWTLCCLGECKRKEECMRYQMCLLAPEDATRQTCVLPTVLRQKVCPHFHPIKKVRMAAGFEKICDEIKAKHEAAIKAKLMAYLGARSTYYRYRKGERSLTPEQQEWILKLLRRYGYTEGIEFDSYREEYQLLSY
;
A
#
# COMPACT_ATOMS: atom_id res chain seq x y z
N MET A 1 -30.25 -30.17 8.49
CA MET A 1 -28.96 -29.60 8.94
C MET A 1 -28.74 -28.39 8.09
N GLU A 2 -29.20 -27.23 8.59
CA GLU A 2 -29.10 -25.95 7.90
C GLU A 2 -27.71 -25.39 8.10
N ASN A 3 -26.96 -25.31 7.03
CA ASN A 3 -25.63 -24.76 7.01
C ASN A 3 -25.74 -23.23 6.82
N VAL A 4 -26.07 -22.52 7.90
CA VAL A 4 -26.14 -21.08 7.90
C VAL A 4 -24.71 -20.54 8.04
N TYR A 5 -24.00 -20.39 6.93
CA TYR A 5 -22.82 -19.54 6.87
C TYR A 5 -23.25 -18.05 6.86
N ILE A 6 -23.85 -17.62 7.95
CA ILE A 6 -24.04 -16.20 8.17
C ILE A 6 -22.68 -15.65 8.60
N CYS A 7 -22.05 -14.90 7.70
CA CYS A 7 -20.89 -14.09 8.01
C CYS A 7 -21.29 -13.12 9.13
N ASN A 8 -20.95 -13.44 10.38
CA ASN A 8 -21.31 -12.64 11.54
C ASN A 8 -20.36 -11.44 11.64
N VAL A 9 -20.51 -10.50 10.69
CA VAL A 9 -19.62 -9.34 10.47
C VAL A 9 -19.95 -8.17 11.44
N TYR A 10 -21.03 -8.26 12.21
CA TYR A 10 -21.61 -7.13 12.94
C TYR A 10 -21.09 -6.89 14.37
N LYS A 11 -19.94 -7.41 14.74
CA LYS A 11 -19.27 -6.91 15.96
C LYS A 11 -18.20 -5.91 15.60
N LYS A 12 -18.60 -4.63 15.59
CA LYS A 12 -17.70 -3.47 15.58
C LYS A 12 -16.74 -3.62 16.76
N GLN A 13 -15.47 -3.89 16.47
CA GLN A 13 -14.46 -4.03 17.52
C GLN A 13 -14.02 -2.65 17.99
N GLU A 14 -14.04 -2.44 19.31
CA GLU A 14 -13.70 -1.18 19.99
C GLU A 14 -12.21 -0.79 19.87
N ASN A 15 -11.36 -1.62 19.27
CA ASN A 15 -9.91 -1.43 19.16
C ASN A 15 -9.38 -1.22 17.73
N MET A 16 -10.24 -0.86 16.78
CA MET A 16 -9.79 -0.58 15.42
C MET A 16 -9.18 0.82 15.32
N ASP A 17 -8.03 0.92 14.65
CA ASP A 17 -7.40 2.20 14.34
C ASP A 17 -8.41 3.07 13.55
N LYS A 18 -8.73 4.26 14.07
CA LYS A 18 -9.74 5.18 13.52
C LYS A 18 -9.43 5.65 12.11
N ASP A 19 -8.15 5.56 11.70
CA ASP A 19 -7.69 5.96 10.38
C ASP A 19 -7.89 4.86 9.33
N LEU A 20 -8.26 3.64 9.76
CA LEU A 20 -8.47 2.52 8.88
C LEU A 20 -9.87 2.58 8.27
N ASN A 21 -9.96 2.69 6.94
CA ASN A 21 -11.24 2.68 6.23
C ASN A 21 -11.16 1.87 4.93
N PHE A 22 -12.29 1.43 4.43
CA PHE A 22 -12.37 0.57 3.26
C PHE A 22 -11.95 1.27 1.95
N SER A 23 -11.95 2.59 1.88
CA SER A 23 -11.61 3.34 0.66
C SER A 23 -10.17 3.13 0.20
N ILE A 24 -9.28 2.69 1.09
CA ILE A 24 -7.89 2.38 0.75
C ILE A 24 -7.71 1.05 0.03
N VAL A 25 -8.74 0.19 0.04
CA VAL A 25 -8.65 -1.18 -0.53
C VAL A 25 -8.58 -1.11 -2.05
N PRO A 26 -7.51 -1.63 -2.68
CA PRO A 26 -7.40 -1.64 -4.13
C PRO A 26 -8.48 -2.53 -4.76
N HIS A 27 -8.94 -2.16 -5.96
CA HIS A 27 -9.88 -2.98 -6.71
C HIS A 27 -9.34 -4.41 -6.90
N GLY A 28 -10.18 -5.41 -6.60
CA GLY A 28 -9.82 -6.83 -6.72
C GLY A 28 -8.91 -7.36 -5.60
N TRP A 29 -8.58 -6.55 -4.60
CA TRP A 29 -7.81 -7.03 -3.45
C TRP A 29 -8.62 -8.04 -2.64
N THR A 30 -8.01 -9.19 -2.34
CA THR A 30 -8.68 -10.29 -1.67
C THR A 30 -8.90 -9.98 -0.19
N LEU A 31 -10.14 -10.06 0.28
CA LEU A 31 -10.52 -9.96 1.69
C LEU A 31 -10.45 -11.32 2.40
N CYS A 32 -10.67 -11.32 3.71
CA CYS A 32 -10.80 -12.53 4.51
C CYS A 32 -11.90 -12.33 5.56
N CYS A 33 -12.97 -13.12 5.48
CA CYS A 33 -14.10 -13.03 6.41
C CYS A 33 -14.14 -14.22 7.40
N LEU A 34 -12.97 -14.85 7.66
CA LEU A 34 -12.85 -16.03 8.51
C LEU A 34 -12.73 -15.65 9.99
N GLY A 35 -13.86 -15.55 10.68
CA GLY A 35 -13.94 -15.20 12.11
C GLY A 35 -13.26 -16.20 13.06
N GLU A 36 -13.03 -17.43 12.64
CA GLU A 36 -12.37 -18.49 13.41
C GLU A 36 -10.82 -18.41 13.35
N CYS A 37 -10.28 -17.54 12.48
CA CYS A 37 -8.85 -17.41 12.33
C CYS A 37 -8.21 -16.84 13.60
N LYS A 38 -7.22 -17.55 14.15
CA LYS A 38 -6.49 -17.12 15.38
C LYS A 38 -5.74 -15.80 15.22
N ARG A 39 -5.39 -15.42 13.99
CA ARG A 39 -4.63 -14.20 13.66
C ARG A 39 -5.47 -13.11 13.01
N LYS A 40 -6.78 -13.19 13.12
CA LYS A 40 -7.70 -12.26 12.46
C LYS A 40 -7.49 -10.80 12.89
N GLU A 41 -7.21 -10.58 14.17
CA GLU A 41 -7.02 -9.22 14.73
C GLU A 41 -5.77 -8.52 14.16
N GLU A 42 -4.74 -9.30 13.80
CA GLU A 42 -3.49 -8.80 13.22
C GLU A 42 -3.51 -8.76 11.69
N CYS A 43 -4.60 -9.23 11.07
CA CYS A 43 -4.69 -9.44 9.63
C CYS A 43 -5.45 -8.32 8.94
N MET A 44 -4.76 -7.54 8.11
CA MET A 44 -5.36 -6.46 7.32
C MET A 44 -6.52 -6.94 6.45
N ARG A 45 -6.44 -8.16 5.86
CA ARG A 45 -7.52 -8.70 5.02
C ARG A 45 -8.80 -8.93 5.81
N TYR A 46 -8.70 -9.32 7.08
CA TYR A 46 -9.84 -9.50 7.96
C TYR A 46 -10.40 -8.15 8.40
N GLN A 47 -9.56 -7.22 8.80
CA GLN A 47 -9.99 -5.88 9.22
C GLN A 47 -10.73 -5.15 8.08
N MET A 48 -10.22 -5.27 6.85
CA MET A 48 -10.89 -4.70 5.68
C MET A 48 -12.22 -5.39 5.37
N CYS A 49 -12.38 -6.70 5.65
CA CYS A 49 -13.68 -7.38 5.52
C CYS A 49 -14.72 -6.79 6.49
N LEU A 50 -14.30 -6.47 7.74
CA LEU A 50 -15.20 -5.87 8.73
C LEU A 50 -15.63 -4.43 8.37
N LEU A 51 -14.81 -3.73 7.58
CA LEU A 51 -15.05 -2.35 7.12
C LEU A 51 -15.73 -2.28 5.76
N ALA A 52 -16.05 -3.43 5.16
CA ALA A 52 -16.73 -3.43 3.86
C ALA A 52 -18.05 -2.66 3.95
N PRO A 53 -18.35 -1.80 2.95
CA PRO A 53 -19.61 -1.08 2.90
C PRO A 53 -20.82 -2.03 2.88
N GLU A 54 -21.94 -1.61 3.46
CA GLU A 54 -23.16 -2.45 3.53
C GLU A 54 -23.74 -2.78 2.15
N ASP A 55 -23.49 -1.94 1.16
CA ASP A 55 -23.90 -2.12 -0.23
C ASP A 55 -22.91 -2.97 -1.04
N ALA A 56 -21.78 -3.37 -0.47
CA ALA A 56 -20.80 -4.23 -1.13
C ALA A 56 -21.30 -5.69 -1.20
N THR A 57 -21.97 -6.04 -2.27
CA THR A 57 -22.58 -7.37 -2.46
C THR A 57 -21.64 -8.41 -3.05
N ARG A 58 -20.44 -8.02 -3.52
CA ARG A 58 -19.51 -8.93 -4.20
C ARG A 58 -18.04 -8.52 -3.96
N GLN A 59 -17.24 -9.47 -3.49
CA GLN A 59 -15.79 -9.29 -3.31
C GLN A 59 -15.05 -10.63 -3.36
N THR A 60 -13.78 -10.61 -3.75
CA THR A 60 -12.89 -11.77 -3.69
C THR A 60 -12.52 -12.06 -2.24
N CYS A 61 -12.67 -13.31 -1.78
CA CYS A 61 -12.37 -13.69 -0.41
C CYS A 61 -11.49 -14.94 -0.32
N VAL A 62 -10.70 -15.02 0.76
CA VAL A 62 -9.94 -16.21 1.13
C VAL A 62 -10.90 -17.33 1.53
N LEU A 63 -10.69 -18.55 1.01
CA LEU A 63 -11.53 -19.70 1.30
C LEU A 63 -11.22 -20.31 2.69
N PRO A 64 -12.23 -20.90 3.38
CA PRO A 64 -12.06 -21.52 4.71
C PRO A 64 -11.02 -22.64 4.76
N THR A 65 -10.71 -23.27 3.64
CA THR A 65 -9.70 -24.32 3.53
C THR A 65 -8.32 -23.90 4.03
N VAL A 66 -8.03 -22.59 4.03
CA VAL A 66 -6.78 -22.03 4.55
C VAL A 66 -6.59 -22.29 6.06
N LEU A 67 -7.68 -22.44 6.82
CA LEU A 67 -7.62 -22.73 8.26
C LEU A 67 -7.01 -24.11 8.58
N ARG A 68 -6.95 -25.02 7.60
CA ARG A 68 -6.30 -26.33 7.73
C ARG A 68 -4.77 -26.26 7.59
N GLN A 69 -4.25 -25.13 7.14
CA GLN A 69 -2.82 -24.93 6.95
C GLN A 69 -2.15 -24.44 8.23
N LYS A 70 -0.91 -24.85 8.47
CA LYS A 70 -0.10 -24.40 9.63
C LYS A 70 0.17 -22.89 9.59
N VAL A 71 0.39 -22.36 8.38
CA VAL A 71 0.67 -20.94 8.12
C VAL A 71 -0.26 -20.47 7.02
N CYS A 72 -0.95 -19.36 7.24
CA CYS A 72 -1.82 -18.77 6.23
C CYS A 72 -0.97 -18.07 5.16
N PRO A 73 -1.01 -18.51 3.88
CA PRO A 73 -0.26 -17.87 2.80
C PRO A 73 -0.82 -16.50 2.41
N HIS A 74 -2.04 -16.18 2.86
CA HIS A 74 -2.71 -14.91 2.59
C HIS A 74 -2.64 -13.93 3.77
N PHE A 75 -1.93 -14.29 4.85
CA PHE A 75 -1.78 -13.39 5.98
C PHE A 75 -1.12 -12.09 5.56
N HIS A 76 -1.75 -10.98 5.89
CA HIS A 76 -1.24 -9.64 5.60
C HIS A 76 -1.24 -8.83 6.90
N PRO A 77 -0.06 -8.55 7.49
CA PRO A 77 0.01 -7.84 8.75
C PRO A 77 -0.49 -6.40 8.62
N ILE A 78 -1.09 -5.88 9.67
CA ILE A 78 -1.44 -4.46 9.77
C ILE A 78 -0.15 -3.69 9.99
N LYS A 79 0.32 -2.99 8.97
CA LYS A 79 1.57 -2.23 9.01
C LYS A 79 1.39 -0.88 8.34
N LYS A 80 1.76 0.19 9.04
CA LYS A 80 1.95 1.52 8.46
C LYS A 80 3.37 1.65 7.92
N VAL A 81 3.50 2.30 6.78
CA VAL A 81 4.78 2.59 6.14
C VAL A 81 4.85 4.07 5.78
N ARG A 82 6.06 4.64 5.88
CA ARG A 82 6.30 6.03 5.53
C ARG A 82 6.40 6.19 4.03
N MET A 83 5.32 6.68 3.41
CA MET A 83 5.22 7.00 2.00
C MET A 83 5.74 8.42 1.75
N ALA A 84 6.44 8.64 0.63
CA ALA A 84 6.82 9.98 0.21
C ALA A 84 5.88 10.49 -0.88
N ALA A 85 5.57 11.78 -0.87
CA ALA A 85 4.72 12.41 -1.87
C ALA A 85 5.43 13.63 -2.46
N GLY A 86 5.64 13.58 -3.77
CA GLY A 86 6.35 14.62 -4.50
C GLY A 86 7.87 14.52 -4.42
N PHE A 87 8.52 14.97 -5.48
CA PHE A 87 9.98 15.14 -5.55
C PHE A 87 10.34 16.29 -6.51
N GLU A 88 9.55 17.36 -6.49
CA GLU A 88 9.84 18.56 -7.29
C GLU A 88 11.11 19.24 -6.79
N LYS A 89 11.27 19.39 -5.47
CA LYS A 89 12.48 19.92 -4.84
C LYS A 89 13.74 19.17 -5.29
N ILE A 90 13.68 17.84 -5.33
CA ILE A 90 14.78 17.03 -5.84
C ILE A 90 15.10 17.35 -7.30
N CYS A 91 14.07 17.52 -8.14
CA CYS A 91 14.28 17.87 -9.54
C CYS A 91 14.94 19.24 -9.74
N ASP A 92 14.60 20.19 -8.89
CA ASP A 92 15.13 21.57 -8.98
C ASP A 92 16.62 21.65 -8.59
N GLU A 93 17.09 20.73 -7.73
CA GLU A 93 18.51 20.62 -7.35
C GLU A 93 19.38 19.86 -8.38
N ILE A 94 18.76 19.21 -9.38
CA ILE A 94 19.50 18.46 -10.40
C ILE A 94 20.14 19.42 -11.42
N LYS A 95 21.48 19.32 -11.57
CA LYS A 95 22.21 20.09 -12.58
C LYS A 95 21.73 19.75 -13.99
N ALA A 96 21.57 20.74 -14.86
CA ALA A 96 21.05 20.59 -16.22
C ALA A 96 21.71 19.46 -17.04
N LYS A 97 23.03 19.26 -16.86
CA LYS A 97 23.77 18.18 -17.54
C LYS A 97 23.33 16.76 -17.16
N HIS A 98 22.68 16.57 -16.01
CA HIS A 98 22.22 15.28 -15.53
C HIS A 98 20.70 15.09 -15.67
N GLU A 99 19.95 16.18 -15.85
CA GLU A 99 18.48 16.18 -15.81
C GLU A 99 17.86 15.18 -16.80
N ALA A 100 18.25 15.24 -18.07
CA ALA A 100 17.69 14.36 -19.10
C ALA A 100 17.94 12.88 -18.79
N ALA A 101 19.15 12.54 -18.34
CA ALA A 101 19.52 11.15 -18.04
C ALA A 101 18.83 10.61 -16.79
N ILE A 102 18.72 11.41 -15.72
CA ILE A 102 18.03 11.03 -14.48
C ILE A 102 16.54 10.89 -14.75
N LYS A 103 15.91 11.85 -15.43
CA LYS A 103 14.49 11.82 -15.80
C LYS A 103 14.14 10.58 -16.62
N ALA A 104 14.97 10.24 -17.62
CA ALA A 104 14.73 9.03 -18.43
C ALA A 104 14.73 7.76 -17.56
N LYS A 105 15.66 7.63 -16.60
CA LYS A 105 15.72 6.48 -15.69
C LYS A 105 14.55 6.46 -14.71
N LEU A 106 14.14 7.61 -14.16
CA LEU A 106 12.97 7.72 -13.30
C LEU A 106 11.70 7.32 -14.06
N MET A 107 11.52 7.76 -15.30
CA MET A 107 10.39 7.38 -16.14
C MET A 107 10.38 5.88 -16.46
N ALA A 108 11.53 5.29 -16.76
CA ALA A 108 11.65 3.86 -17.02
C ALA A 108 11.29 3.02 -15.77
N TYR A 109 11.63 3.49 -14.57
CA TYR A 109 11.36 2.80 -13.32
C TYR A 109 9.93 3.01 -12.81
N LEU A 110 9.44 4.24 -12.81
CA LEU A 110 8.12 4.60 -12.28
C LEU A 110 6.97 4.32 -13.26
N GLY A 111 7.27 4.05 -14.53
CA GLY A 111 6.31 3.77 -15.58
C GLY A 111 6.15 4.91 -16.59
N ALA A 112 5.01 4.94 -17.30
CA ALA A 112 4.75 5.88 -18.38
C ALA A 112 4.92 7.36 -17.93
N ARG A 113 5.15 8.26 -18.91
CA ARG A 113 5.35 9.69 -18.70
C ARG A 113 4.30 10.32 -17.77
N SER A 114 3.02 10.00 -17.97
CA SER A 114 1.93 10.49 -17.12
C SER A 114 2.06 10.05 -15.66
N THR A 115 2.45 8.80 -15.44
CA THR A 115 2.68 8.23 -14.11
C THR A 115 3.85 8.90 -13.40
N TYR A 116 4.96 9.14 -14.10
CA TYR A 116 6.10 9.89 -13.58
C TYR A 116 5.70 11.28 -13.06
N TYR A 117 4.92 12.04 -13.84
CA TYR A 117 4.49 13.37 -13.40
C TYR A 117 3.54 13.34 -12.21
N ARG A 118 2.69 12.31 -12.11
CA ARG A 118 1.83 12.13 -10.93
C ARG A 118 2.64 11.85 -9.66
N TYR A 119 3.69 11.05 -9.75
CA TYR A 119 4.63 10.86 -8.63
C TYR A 119 5.40 12.15 -8.32
N ARG A 120 5.93 12.83 -9.33
CA ARG A 120 6.69 14.08 -9.15
C ARG A 120 5.88 15.13 -8.41
N LYS A 121 4.61 15.32 -8.76
CA LYS A 121 3.69 16.28 -8.13
C LYS A 121 3.10 15.81 -6.79
N GLY A 122 3.39 14.59 -6.34
CA GLY A 122 2.82 14.04 -5.11
C GLY A 122 1.36 13.59 -5.22
N GLU A 123 0.79 13.53 -6.42
CA GLU A 123 -0.54 12.96 -6.67
C GLU A 123 -0.57 11.44 -6.43
N ARG A 124 0.60 10.81 -6.48
CA ARG A 124 0.81 9.41 -6.17
C ARG A 124 2.00 9.26 -5.23
N SER A 125 1.81 8.46 -4.16
CA SER A 125 2.84 8.24 -3.13
C SER A 125 3.88 7.22 -3.59
N LEU A 126 5.14 7.47 -3.22
CA LEU A 126 6.26 6.57 -3.40
C LEU A 126 6.40 5.63 -2.21
N THR A 127 6.51 4.34 -2.48
CA THR A 127 6.81 3.34 -1.45
C THR A 127 8.22 3.49 -0.89
N PRO A 128 8.53 2.92 0.29
CA PRO A 128 9.88 2.94 0.83
C PRO A 128 10.93 2.39 -0.14
N GLU A 129 10.59 1.32 -0.88
CA GLU A 129 11.49 0.72 -1.88
C GLU A 129 11.73 1.66 -3.06
N GLN A 130 10.68 2.35 -3.52
CA GLN A 130 10.80 3.34 -4.59
C GLN A 130 11.63 4.55 -4.15
N GLN A 131 11.43 5.02 -2.91
CA GLN A 131 12.24 6.08 -2.31
C GLN A 131 13.72 5.70 -2.30
N GLU A 132 14.03 4.51 -1.80
CA GLU A 132 15.40 4.01 -1.74
C GLU A 132 16.04 3.89 -3.14
N TRP A 133 15.29 3.39 -4.12
CA TRP A 133 15.75 3.29 -5.50
C TRP A 133 16.07 4.68 -6.10
N ILE A 134 15.20 5.66 -5.88
CA ILE A 134 15.42 7.04 -6.35
C ILE A 134 16.68 7.63 -5.69
N LEU A 135 16.82 7.50 -4.37
CA LEU A 135 17.99 7.98 -3.66
C LEU A 135 19.29 7.29 -4.12
N LYS A 136 19.25 5.97 -4.37
CA LYS A 136 20.40 5.25 -4.96
C LYS A 136 20.74 5.75 -6.36
N LEU A 137 19.73 6.04 -7.18
CA LEU A 137 19.97 6.63 -8.51
C LEU A 137 20.68 7.97 -8.38
N LEU A 138 20.18 8.87 -7.53
CA LEU A 138 20.73 10.20 -7.35
C LEU A 138 22.20 10.19 -6.82
N ARG A 139 22.48 9.29 -5.87
CA ARG A 139 23.85 9.08 -5.36
C ARG A 139 24.84 8.72 -6.46
N ARG A 140 24.44 7.94 -7.47
CA ARG A 140 25.30 7.60 -8.63
C ARG A 140 25.68 8.82 -9.48
N TYR A 141 24.91 9.89 -9.39
CA TYR A 141 25.20 11.17 -10.06
C TYR A 141 25.88 12.19 -9.14
N GLY A 142 26.25 11.79 -7.91
CA GLY A 142 26.95 12.62 -6.93
C GLY A 142 26.06 13.48 -6.05
N TYR A 143 24.75 13.22 -6.03
CA TYR A 143 23.81 13.89 -5.11
C TYR A 143 23.68 13.05 -3.83
N THR A 144 24.31 13.49 -2.74
CA THR A 144 24.41 12.73 -1.47
C THR A 144 23.84 13.46 -0.27
N GLU A 145 23.71 14.79 -0.32
CA GLU A 145 23.27 15.63 0.79
C GLU A 145 22.05 16.46 0.40
N GLY A 146 21.23 16.78 1.39
CA GLY A 146 20.08 17.68 1.22
C GLY A 146 18.94 17.14 0.35
N ILE A 147 18.93 15.83 0.03
CA ILE A 147 17.91 15.24 -0.83
C ILE A 147 16.75 14.77 0.00
N GLU A 148 15.67 15.52 -0.04
CA GLU A 148 14.43 15.19 0.65
C GLU A 148 13.23 15.23 -0.30
N PHE A 149 12.29 14.28 -0.13
CA PHE A 149 11.02 14.32 -0.83
C PHE A 149 10.17 15.49 -0.32
N ASP A 150 9.25 15.97 -1.14
CA ASP A 150 8.49 17.21 -0.84
C ASP A 150 7.67 17.08 0.45
N SER A 151 7.10 15.89 0.71
CA SER A 151 6.40 15.56 1.96
C SER A 151 6.38 14.07 2.24
N TYR A 152 6.00 13.71 3.48
CA TYR A 152 5.84 12.32 3.91
C TYR A 152 4.52 12.14 4.64
N ARG A 153 3.93 10.94 4.50
CA ARG A 153 2.74 10.51 5.24
C ARG A 153 2.84 9.03 5.58
N GLU A 154 2.22 8.63 6.67
CA GLU A 154 2.08 7.23 7.01
C GLU A 154 0.82 6.66 6.35
N GLU A 155 0.98 5.58 5.61
CA GLU A 155 -0.12 4.89 4.94
C GLU A 155 -0.08 3.40 5.28
N TYR A 156 -1.24 2.74 5.32
CA TYR A 156 -1.29 1.29 5.48
C TYR A 156 -0.75 0.58 4.25
N GLN A 157 0.16 -0.38 4.48
CA GLN A 157 0.68 -1.21 3.40
C GLN A 157 -0.33 -2.29 3.03
N LEU A 158 -0.98 -2.17 1.87
CA LEU A 158 -1.93 -3.15 1.35
C LEU A 158 -1.34 -4.06 0.29
N LEU A 159 -0.29 -3.62 -0.41
CA LEU A 159 0.42 -4.40 -1.42
C LEU A 159 1.76 -4.84 -0.86
N SER A 160 2.08 -6.13 -1.05
CA SER A 160 3.45 -6.64 -0.88
C SER A 160 4.21 -6.26 -2.14
N TYR A 161 5.29 -5.54 -2.01
CA TYR A 161 6.18 -5.18 -3.12
C TYR A 161 7.38 -6.13 -3.16
#